data_8a0a73b3947064a4a4fd6a12d394e3db
#
_entry.id   8a0a73b3947064a4a4fd6a12d394e3db
#
_cell.length_a   1.000
_cell.length_b   1.000
_cell.length_c   1.000
_cell.angle_alpha   90.00
_cell.angle_beta   90.00
_cell.angle_gamma   90.00
#
_symmetry.space_group_name_H-M   'P 1'
#
loop_
_entity.id
_entity.type
_entity.pdbx_description
1 polymer ?
#
loop_
_entity_poly.entity_id
_entity_poly.type
_entity_poly.pdbx_seq_one_letter_code
_entity_poly.pdbx_strand_id
1 'polypeptide(L)'
;MVYYEPRVTQADKDYITLRLSQCVMKIRHDHGPYRHLRCYWPNDPIGSPYCHFDIITGLGAVTIYGNWMRTFTLRRYGDEDMLPGFCNTKELNIDYWAEKLDMKKQAKEAAITAIDTDAFFKDVENLIKGWYIDNKYPYNNEHINRIMNTIREDVSFEDSRHPFEQLLDIPFYPDPYSYPEDMCDIINPENTPGEHYTLEWVRTCMALQWAAQTYAAAQSYKKQKQTRRYLATQKHMTLCEHPPLVKPPVVGI
;
A
#
# COMPACT_ATOMS: atom_id res chain seq x y z
N MET A 1 20.75 -1.61 -5.69
CA MET A 1 20.20 -2.49 -6.75
C MET A 1 18.84 -1.92 -7.09
N VAL A 2 18.66 -1.47 -8.31
CA VAL A 2 17.38 -0.94 -8.81
C VAL A 2 16.52 -2.11 -9.25
N TYR A 3 15.25 -2.12 -8.88
CA TYR A 3 14.30 -3.13 -9.33
C TYR A 3 13.59 -2.65 -10.58
N TYR A 4 13.50 -3.52 -11.58
CA TYR A 4 12.77 -3.27 -12.82
C TYR A 4 11.53 -4.14 -12.84
N GLU A 5 10.37 -3.52 -12.86
CA GLU A 5 9.09 -4.22 -13.01
C GLU A 5 8.06 -3.31 -13.69
N PRO A 6 7.08 -3.87 -14.40
CA PRO A 6 6.00 -3.10 -15.00
C PRO A 6 5.20 -2.33 -13.94
N ARG A 7 4.65 -1.18 -14.31
CA ARG A 7 3.77 -0.41 -13.43
C ARG A 7 2.57 -1.23 -12.98
N VAL A 8 2.25 -1.12 -11.69
CA VAL A 8 1.09 -1.78 -11.10
C VAL A 8 -0.20 -1.28 -11.76
N THR A 9 -0.89 -2.19 -12.41
CA THR A 9 -2.12 -1.93 -13.15
C THR A 9 -3.36 -2.03 -12.26
N GLN A 10 -4.51 -1.60 -12.77
CA GLN A 10 -5.79 -1.82 -12.10
C GLN A 10 -6.10 -3.32 -12.00
N ALA A 11 -5.75 -4.12 -13.02
CA ALA A 11 -5.93 -5.57 -13.00
C ALA A 11 -5.15 -6.25 -11.86
N ASP A 12 -3.94 -5.77 -11.56
CA ASP A 12 -3.16 -6.25 -10.41
C ASP A 12 -3.85 -5.95 -9.08
N LYS A 13 -4.37 -4.73 -8.93
CA LYS A 13 -5.12 -4.34 -7.73
C LYS A 13 -6.41 -5.14 -7.56
N ASP A 14 -7.12 -5.40 -8.66
CA ASP A 14 -8.32 -6.24 -8.68
C ASP A 14 -8.00 -7.67 -8.29
N TYR A 15 -6.89 -8.22 -8.79
CA TYR A 15 -6.39 -9.54 -8.39
C TYR A 15 -6.06 -9.60 -6.90
N ILE A 16 -5.34 -8.60 -6.36
CA ILE A 16 -5.03 -8.52 -4.93
C ILE A 16 -6.33 -8.47 -4.11
N THR A 17 -7.29 -7.65 -4.51
CA THR A 17 -8.58 -7.51 -3.85
C THR A 17 -9.34 -8.83 -3.83
N LEU A 18 -9.38 -9.53 -4.96
CA LEU A 18 -10.00 -10.86 -5.07
C LEU A 18 -9.32 -11.86 -4.12
N ARG A 19 -7.99 -11.88 -4.09
CA ARG A 19 -7.24 -12.77 -3.18
C ARG A 19 -7.54 -12.44 -1.71
N LEU A 20 -7.53 -11.18 -1.31
CA LEU A 20 -7.85 -10.75 0.05
C LEU A 20 -9.29 -11.09 0.45
N SER A 21 -10.26 -11.03 -0.47
CA SER A 21 -11.66 -11.41 -0.19
C SER A 21 -11.82 -12.89 0.19
N GLN A 22 -10.90 -13.74 -0.24
CA GLN A 22 -10.86 -15.19 0.07
C GLN A 22 -9.99 -15.50 1.30
N CYS A 23 -9.32 -14.50 1.85
CA CYS A 23 -8.41 -14.66 2.98
C CYS A 23 -9.20 -14.75 4.30
N VAL A 24 -8.75 -15.63 5.19
CA VAL A 24 -9.29 -15.78 6.54
C VAL A 24 -8.32 -15.20 7.54
N MET A 25 -8.82 -14.29 8.39
CA MET A 25 -8.05 -13.74 9.49
C MET A 25 -8.32 -14.47 10.80
N LYS A 26 -7.27 -14.96 11.44
CA LYS A 26 -7.30 -15.55 12.78
C LYS A 26 -6.57 -14.64 13.76
N ILE A 27 -7.29 -14.15 14.76
CA ILE A 27 -6.71 -13.38 15.87
C ILE A 27 -5.99 -14.37 16.80
N ARG A 28 -4.66 -14.30 16.87
CA ARG A 28 -3.81 -15.13 17.72
C ARG A 28 -3.60 -14.51 19.09
N HIS A 29 -3.44 -13.19 19.10
CA HIS A 29 -3.30 -12.38 20.31
C HIS A 29 -4.05 -11.06 20.13
N ASP A 30 -4.68 -10.54 21.18
CA ASP A 30 -5.46 -9.30 21.14
C ASP A 30 -5.48 -8.69 22.55
N HIS A 31 -4.52 -7.83 22.84
CA HIS A 31 -4.41 -7.14 24.12
C HIS A 31 -4.07 -5.66 23.92
N GLY A 32 -5.09 -4.81 23.87
CA GLY A 32 -4.94 -3.39 23.58
C GLY A 32 -4.29 -3.16 22.20
N PRO A 33 -3.18 -2.39 22.13
CA PRO A 33 -2.47 -2.15 20.87
C PRO A 33 -1.63 -3.35 20.43
N TYR A 34 -1.39 -4.32 21.30
CA TYR A 34 -0.54 -5.48 21.02
C TYR A 34 -1.36 -6.62 20.45
N ARG A 35 -1.21 -6.88 19.16
CA ARG A 35 -1.97 -7.91 18.44
C ARG A 35 -1.06 -8.77 17.60
N HIS A 36 -1.49 -10.01 17.42
CA HIS A 36 -0.95 -10.91 16.41
C HIS A 36 -2.13 -11.46 15.61
N LEU A 37 -2.18 -11.08 14.33
CA LEU A 37 -3.20 -11.52 13.39
C LEU A 37 -2.52 -12.42 12.35
N ARG A 38 -3.03 -13.64 12.15
CA ARG A 38 -2.62 -14.52 11.05
C ARG A 38 -3.69 -14.51 9.98
N CYS A 39 -3.29 -14.20 8.77
CA CYS A 39 -4.12 -14.16 7.58
C CYS A 39 -3.67 -15.28 6.63
N TYR A 40 -4.58 -16.13 6.14
CA TYR A 40 -4.25 -17.29 5.34
C TYR A 40 -5.42 -17.69 4.42
N TRP A 41 -5.12 -18.49 3.42
CA TRP A 41 -6.09 -18.99 2.45
C TRP A 41 -6.34 -20.48 2.68
N PRO A 42 -7.46 -20.88 3.31
CA PRO A 42 -7.74 -22.27 3.68
C PRO A 42 -7.94 -23.20 2.47
N ASN A 43 -8.35 -22.65 1.33
CA ASN A 43 -8.67 -23.39 0.10
C ASN A 43 -7.82 -22.92 -1.08
N ASP A 44 -6.53 -22.63 -0.86
CA ASP A 44 -5.66 -22.19 -1.95
C ASP A 44 -5.51 -23.30 -3.00
N PRO A 45 -5.99 -23.11 -4.25
CA PRO A 45 -5.91 -24.11 -5.30
C PRO A 45 -4.46 -24.42 -5.75
N ILE A 46 -3.50 -23.57 -5.41
CA ILE A 46 -2.07 -23.80 -5.65
C ILE A 46 -1.49 -24.75 -4.60
N GLY A 47 -2.32 -25.23 -3.67
CA GLY A 47 -1.98 -26.34 -2.78
C GLY A 47 -0.92 -25.98 -1.71
N SER A 48 -0.66 -24.72 -1.48
CA SER A 48 0.26 -24.32 -0.43
C SER A 48 -0.49 -24.01 0.87
N PRO A 49 -0.55 -24.94 1.82
CA PRO A 49 -1.05 -24.64 3.17
C PRO A 49 -0.19 -23.57 3.86
N TYR A 50 0.85 -23.12 3.19
CA TYR A 50 1.83 -22.14 3.66
C TYR A 50 1.57 -20.73 3.18
N CYS A 51 0.61 -20.49 2.26
CA CYS A 51 0.30 -19.12 1.81
C CYS A 51 -0.38 -18.37 2.95
N HIS A 52 0.38 -17.51 3.61
CA HIS A 52 -0.10 -16.70 4.72
C HIS A 52 0.72 -15.41 4.85
N PHE A 53 0.16 -14.49 5.62
CA PHE A 53 0.90 -13.39 6.21
C PHE A 53 0.45 -13.16 7.65
N ASP A 54 1.35 -12.65 8.44
CA ASP A 54 1.10 -12.27 9.82
C ASP A 54 1.24 -10.75 9.99
N ILE A 55 0.41 -10.20 10.86
CA ILE A 55 0.49 -8.80 11.26
C ILE A 55 0.71 -8.75 12.76
N ILE A 56 1.78 -8.07 13.17
CA ILE A 56 2.06 -7.79 14.58
C ILE A 56 1.95 -6.30 14.79
N THR A 57 1.20 -5.90 15.81
CA THR A 57 1.05 -4.49 16.18
C THR A 57 1.56 -4.21 17.59
N GLY A 58 1.99 -2.98 17.79
CA GLY A 58 2.36 -2.40 19.07
C GLY A 58 2.01 -0.91 19.08
N LEU A 59 2.41 -0.21 20.15
CA LEU A 59 2.29 1.23 20.20
C LEU A 59 3.17 1.87 19.11
N GLY A 60 2.55 2.68 18.26
CA GLY A 60 3.22 3.40 17.19
C GLY A 60 3.86 2.53 16.10
N ALA A 61 3.63 1.21 16.09
CA ALA A 61 4.23 0.33 15.11
C ALA A 61 3.30 -0.78 14.61
N VAL A 62 3.43 -1.13 13.34
CA VAL A 62 2.83 -2.31 12.73
C VAL A 62 3.83 -2.98 11.81
N THR A 63 3.99 -4.29 11.98
CA THR A 63 4.83 -5.13 11.13
C THR A 63 3.96 -6.15 10.42
N ILE A 64 4.16 -6.29 9.11
CA ILE A 64 3.58 -7.35 8.29
C ILE A 64 4.69 -8.20 7.70
N TYR A 65 4.52 -9.52 7.70
CA TYR A 65 5.50 -10.47 7.15
C TYR A 65 4.82 -11.79 6.77
N GLY A 66 5.45 -12.55 5.92
CA GLY A 66 4.96 -13.87 5.52
C GLY A 66 5.53 -14.31 4.19
N ASN A 67 5.04 -15.44 3.69
CA ASN A 67 5.48 -15.95 2.39
C ASN A 67 4.70 -15.38 1.19
N TRP A 68 3.63 -14.60 1.45
CA TRP A 68 2.89 -13.88 0.42
C TRP A 68 3.44 -12.47 0.16
N MET A 69 4.29 -11.96 1.06
CA MET A 69 4.90 -10.63 0.97
C MET A 69 6.19 -10.54 1.76
N ARG A 70 7.02 -9.55 1.45
CA ARG A 70 8.20 -9.21 2.24
C ARG A 70 7.81 -8.65 3.59
N THR A 71 8.80 -8.59 4.49
CA THR A 71 8.63 -7.96 5.80
C THR A 71 8.74 -6.45 5.67
N PHE A 72 7.68 -5.76 6.10
CA PHE A 72 7.66 -4.30 6.23
C PHE A 72 7.21 -3.90 7.62
N THR A 73 7.84 -2.86 8.17
CA THR A 73 7.44 -2.23 9.43
C THR A 73 7.14 -0.76 9.18
N LEU A 74 5.95 -0.33 9.58
CA LEU A 74 5.55 1.08 9.55
C LEU A 74 5.59 1.61 10.98
N ARG A 75 6.06 2.85 11.13
CA ARG A 75 6.13 3.54 12.42
C ARG A 75 5.51 4.93 12.35
N ARG A 76 4.85 5.29 13.45
CA ARG A 76 4.47 6.68 13.75
C ARG A 76 5.01 7.06 15.13
N TYR A 77 5.30 8.34 15.27
CA TYR A 77 5.66 8.88 16.58
C TYR A 77 4.43 8.91 17.50
N GLY A 78 4.62 8.45 18.74
CA GLY A 78 3.57 8.40 19.76
C GLY A 78 3.00 7.00 19.98
N ASP A 79 2.04 6.92 20.89
CA ASP A 79 1.44 5.66 21.37
C ASP A 79 0.15 5.31 20.60
N GLU A 80 0.07 5.66 19.33
CA GLU A 80 -1.10 5.38 18.51
C GLU A 80 -1.28 3.87 18.28
N ASP A 81 -2.52 3.42 18.42
CA ASP A 81 -2.90 2.06 18.00
C ASP A 81 -2.95 2.00 16.48
N MET A 82 -1.89 1.49 15.87
CA MET A 82 -1.66 1.54 14.42
C MET A 82 -2.75 0.85 13.60
N LEU A 83 -3.31 -0.27 14.10
CA LEU A 83 -4.24 -1.04 13.28
C LEU A 83 -5.62 -0.37 13.14
N PRO A 84 -6.34 -0.02 14.22
CA PRO A 84 -7.64 0.65 14.09
C PRO A 84 -7.52 2.15 13.73
N GLY A 85 -6.43 2.79 14.06
CA GLY A 85 -6.18 4.21 13.78
C GLY A 85 -5.61 4.42 12.39
N PHE A 86 -4.32 4.12 12.23
CA PHE A 86 -3.58 4.44 11.01
C PHE A 86 -3.97 3.58 9.80
N CYS A 87 -4.09 2.25 9.97
CA CYS A 87 -4.35 1.34 8.86
C CYS A 87 -5.84 1.25 8.46
N ASN A 88 -6.77 1.66 9.32
CA ASN A 88 -8.20 1.57 9.07
C ASN A 88 -8.72 2.82 8.34
N THR A 89 -8.23 3.07 7.14
CA THR A 89 -8.62 4.20 6.29
C THR A 89 -9.66 3.77 5.25
N LYS A 90 -10.49 4.72 4.77
CA LYS A 90 -11.40 4.48 3.64
C LYS A 90 -10.63 4.42 2.33
N GLU A 91 -9.71 5.35 2.16
CA GLU A 91 -8.86 5.47 0.97
C GLU A 91 -7.43 5.13 1.33
N LEU A 92 -6.78 4.38 0.46
CA LEU A 92 -5.39 3.99 0.62
C LEU A 92 -4.49 5.10 0.08
N ASN A 93 -3.71 5.72 0.96
CA ASN A 93 -2.67 6.67 0.59
C ASN A 93 -1.30 5.99 0.69
N ILE A 94 -0.86 5.40 -0.42
CA ILE A 94 0.37 4.61 -0.52
C ILE A 94 1.60 5.49 -0.25
N ASP A 95 1.61 6.73 -0.74
CA ASP A 95 2.71 7.68 -0.56
C ASP A 95 2.89 8.00 0.93
N TYR A 96 1.82 8.33 1.62
CA TYR A 96 1.86 8.61 3.05
C TYR A 96 2.31 7.39 3.87
N TRP A 97 1.94 6.18 3.45
CA TRP A 97 2.39 4.96 4.13
C TRP A 97 3.88 4.68 3.86
N ALA A 98 4.36 4.99 2.65
CA ALA A 98 5.77 4.90 2.31
C ALA A 98 6.65 5.80 3.19
N GLU A 99 6.18 7.00 3.54
CA GLU A 99 6.89 7.88 4.47
C GLU A 99 7.07 7.25 5.87
N LYS A 100 6.15 6.38 6.29
CA LYS A 100 6.14 5.76 7.63
C LYS A 100 6.93 4.46 7.71
N LEU A 101 7.54 4.01 6.62
CA LEU A 101 8.42 2.86 6.65
C LEU A 101 9.62 3.09 7.59
N ASP A 102 9.84 2.14 8.50
CA ASP A 102 10.95 2.14 9.45
C ASP A 102 12.25 1.66 8.78
N MET A 103 12.73 2.44 7.82
CA MET A 103 13.91 2.14 7.02
C MET A 103 14.70 3.41 6.71
N LYS A 104 16.02 3.29 6.51
CA LYS A 104 16.83 4.38 5.97
C LYS A 104 16.36 4.71 4.55
N LYS A 105 16.45 6.00 4.15
CA LYS A 105 15.91 6.49 2.86
C LYS A 105 16.31 5.61 1.67
N GLN A 106 17.60 5.36 1.46
CA GLN A 106 18.09 4.54 0.34
C GLN A 106 17.58 3.09 0.35
N ALA A 107 17.54 2.47 1.55
CA ALA A 107 17.00 1.11 1.68
C ALA A 107 15.50 1.06 1.46
N LYS A 108 14.79 2.13 1.82
CA LYS A 108 13.35 2.29 1.62
C LYS A 108 13.02 2.36 0.13
N GLU A 109 13.65 3.26 -0.61
CA GLU A 109 13.48 3.41 -2.04
C GLU A 109 13.72 2.06 -2.74
N ALA A 110 14.86 1.41 -2.50
CA ALA A 110 15.16 0.11 -3.08
C ALA A 110 14.17 -1.02 -2.70
N ALA A 111 13.41 -0.87 -1.62
CA ALA A 111 12.47 -1.88 -1.16
C ALA A 111 11.06 -1.73 -1.74
N ILE A 112 10.66 -0.50 -2.07
CA ILE A 112 9.28 -0.20 -2.42
C ILE A 112 9.10 0.45 -3.79
N THR A 113 10.18 0.92 -4.45
CA THR A 113 10.11 1.50 -5.79
C THR A 113 10.79 0.61 -6.84
N ALA A 114 10.32 0.72 -8.06
CA ALA A 114 10.87 0.09 -9.25
C ALA A 114 10.80 1.07 -10.42
N ILE A 115 11.55 0.78 -11.47
CA ILE A 115 11.53 1.56 -12.70
C ILE A 115 10.91 0.70 -13.80
N ASP A 116 9.91 1.24 -14.47
CA ASP A 116 9.36 0.71 -15.71
C ASP A 116 10.15 1.34 -16.88
N THR A 117 10.88 0.54 -17.63
CA THR A 117 11.76 0.98 -18.71
C THR A 117 10.99 1.73 -19.81
N ASP A 118 9.84 1.20 -20.21
CA ASP A 118 9.02 1.83 -21.26
C ASP A 118 8.44 3.16 -20.77
N ALA A 119 7.97 3.18 -19.54
CA ALA A 119 7.47 4.40 -18.91
C ALA A 119 8.60 5.43 -18.70
N PHE A 120 9.80 5.01 -18.34
CA PHE A 120 10.97 5.89 -18.21
C PHE A 120 11.21 6.69 -19.49
N PHE A 121 11.37 6.01 -20.63
CA PHE A 121 11.61 6.70 -21.88
C PHE A 121 10.44 7.57 -22.33
N LYS A 122 9.20 7.14 -22.07
CA LYS A 122 8.00 7.92 -22.36
C LYS A 122 7.90 9.19 -21.50
N ASP A 123 8.23 9.07 -20.24
CA ASP A 123 8.21 10.21 -19.31
C ASP A 123 9.31 11.21 -19.68
N VAL A 124 10.52 10.75 -20.01
CA VAL A 124 11.63 11.59 -20.51
C VAL A 124 11.21 12.31 -21.80
N GLU A 125 10.61 11.60 -22.74
CA GLU A 125 10.12 12.22 -23.99
C GLU A 125 9.11 13.32 -23.74
N ASN A 126 8.18 13.09 -22.80
CA ASN A 126 7.16 14.09 -22.43
C ASN A 126 7.79 15.31 -21.76
N LEU A 127 8.77 15.12 -20.87
CA LEU A 127 9.50 16.20 -20.21
C LEU A 127 10.25 17.07 -21.22
N ILE A 128 10.97 16.45 -22.16
CA ILE A 128 11.67 17.17 -23.22
C ILE A 128 10.68 17.97 -24.08
N LYS A 129 9.57 17.36 -24.50
CA LYS A 129 8.53 18.07 -25.26
C LYS A 129 7.94 19.25 -24.48
N GLY A 130 7.66 19.07 -23.19
CA GLY A 130 7.19 20.13 -22.30
C GLY A 130 8.18 21.29 -22.22
N TRP A 131 9.47 21.00 -22.04
CA TRP A 131 10.52 22.01 -21.99
C TRP A 131 10.59 22.84 -23.29
N TYR A 132 10.49 22.21 -24.47
CA TYR A 132 10.45 22.94 -25.74
C TYR A 132 9.24 23.88 -25.84
N ILE A 133 8.07 23.46 -25.38
CA ILE A 133 6.86 24.26 -25.38
C ILE A 133 7.02 25.46 -24.44
N ASP A 134 7.50 25.26 -23.22
CA ASP A 134 7.64 26.28 -22.17
C ASP A 134 8.67 27.34 -22.56
N ASN A 135 9.76 26.93 -23.21
CA ASN A 135 10.81 27.82 -23.68
C ASN A 135 10.57 28.39 -25.08
N LYS A 136 9.44 28.06 -25.71
CA LYS A 136 9.03 28.53 -27.06
C LYS A 136 10.05 28.19 -28.15
N TYR A 137 10.80 27.12 -27.99
CA TYR A 137 11.66 26.60 -29.02
C TYR A 137 10.86 25.84 -30.10
N PRO A 138 11.13 26.07 -31.41
CA PRO A 138 10.52 25.27 -32.45
C PRO A 138 11.13 23.86 -32.42
N TYR A 139 10.27 22.85 -32.37
CA TYR A 139 10.70 21.46 -32.51
C TYR A 139 9.84 20.68 -33.47
N ASN A 140 10.39 19.62 -34.03
CA ASN A 140 9.64 18.64 -34.80
C ASN A 140 9.89 17.21 -34.23
N ASN A 141 9.07 16.28 -34.65
CA ASN A 141 9.17 14.91 -34.17
C ASN A 141 10.52 14.23 -34.55
N GLU A 142 11.11 14.60 -35.66
CA GLU A 142 12.43 14.06 -36.08
C GLU A 142 13.53 14.49 -35.12
N HIS A 143 13.47 15.76 -34.67
CA HIS A 143 14.44 16.26 -33.70
C HIS A 143 14.28 15.56 -32.34
N ILE A 144 13.05 15.45 -31.84
CA ILE A 144 12.79 14.70 -30.60
C ILE A 144 13.25 13.25 -30.71
N ASN A 145 12.95 12.57 -31.83
CA ASN A 145 13.36 11.19 -32.06
C ASN A 145 14.89 11.04 -32.02
N ARG A 146 15.65 12.01 -32.56
CA ARG A 146 17.12 11.99 -32.48
C ARG A 146 17.60 12.03 -31.03
N ILE A 147 17.08 12.97 -30.23
CA ILE A 147 17.42 13.10 -28.82
C ILE A 147 17.08 11.80 -28.08
N MET A 148 15.87 11.27 -28.28
CA MET A 148 15.44 10.04 -27.62
C MET A 148 16.26 8.81 -28.04
N ASN A 149 16.77 8.77 -29.27
CA ASN A 149 17.68 7.68 -29.71
C ASN A 149 19.01 7.78 -28.98
N THR A 150 19.61 8.98 -28.89
CA THR A 150 20.83 9.17 -28.08
C THR A 150 20.63 8.72 -26.64
N ILE A 151 19.51 9.14 -26.02
CA ILE A 151 19.20 8.76 -24.65
C ILE A 151 19.06 7.22 -24.52
N ARG A 152 18.42 6.55 -25.47
CA ARG A 152 18.29 5.07 -25.46
C ARG A 152 19.61 4.34 -25.65
N GLU A 153 20.55 4.92 -26.37
CA GLU A 153 21.89 4.36 -26.58
C GLU A 153 22.77 4.55 -25.33
N ASP A 154 22.65 5.68 -24.65
CA ASP A 154 23.54 6.06 -23.54
C ASP A 154 23.02 5.62 -22.15
N VAL A 155 21.71 5.47 -21.98
CA VAL A 155 21.13 5.01 -20.70
C VAL A 155 20.98 3.50 -20.68
N SER A 156 21.74 2.86 -19.79
CA SER A 156 21.70 1.41 -19.56
C SER A 156 20.99 1.08 -18.24
N PHE A 157 20.03 0.18 -18.29
CA PHE A 157 19.37 -0.38 -17.11
C PHE A 157 20.14 -1.55 -16.49
N GLU A 158 21.18 -2.02 -17.15
CA GLU A 158 22.06 -3.09 -16.65
C GLU A 158 23.27 -2.55 -15.87
N ASP A 159 23.53 -1.25 -15.97
CA ASP A 159 24.62 -0.59 -15.24
C ASP A 159 24.33 -0.56 -13.73
N SER A 160 25.40 -0.42 -12.96
CA SER A 160 25.35 -0.19 -11.50
C SER A 160 24.82 1.19 -11.12
N ARG A 161 24.93 2.19 -12.03
CA ARG A 161 24.38 3.53 -11.85
C ARG A 161 22.89 3.56 -12.12
N HIS A 162 22.18 4.37 -11.35
CA HIS A 162 20.77 4.59 -11.57
C HIS A 162 20.53 5.22 -12.95
N PRO A 163 19.56 4.75 -13.78
CA PRO A 163 19.30 5.29 -15.11
C PRO A 163 19.06 6.80 -15.12
N PHE A 164 18.47 7.34 -14.07
CA PHE A 164 18.30 8.77 -13.91
C PHE A 164 19.64 9.53 -13.78
N GLU A 165 20.61 8.98 -13.03
CA GLU A 165 21.94 9.58 -12.92
C GLU A 165 22.68 9.55 -14.25
N GLN A 166 22.52 8.48 -15.03
CA GLN A 166 23.09 8.40 -16.38
C GLN A 166 22.45 9.43 -17.32
N LEU A 167 21.12 9.63 -17.21
CA LEU A 167 20.39 10.60 -18.01
C LEU A 167 20.87 12.03 -17.76
N LEU A 168 21.21 12.38 -16.52
CA LEU A 168 21.71 13.73 -16.16
C LEU A 168 23.08 14.03 -16.77
N ASP A 169 23.87 13.01 -17.08
CA ASP A 169 25.18 13.16 -17.72
C ASP A 169 25.10 13.38 -19.25
N ILE A 170 23.91 13.20 -19.86
CA ILE A 170 23.74 13.35 -21.30
C ILE A 170 23.58 14.84 -21.66
N PRO A 171 24.45 15.38 -22.54
CA PRO A 171 24.31 16.77 -22.97
C PRO A 171 23.09 16.91 -23.87
N PHE A 172 22.25 17.89 -23.56
CA PHE A 172 21.04 18.20 -24.32
C PHE A 172 21.26 19.39 -25.23
N TYR A 173 21.03 19.24 -26.52
CA TYR A 173 21.16 20.29 -27.52
C TYR A 173 19.78 20.67 -28.06
N PRO A 174 19.16 21.79 -27.63
CA PRO A 174 17.85 22.20 -28.07
C PRO A 174 17.78 22.49 -29.57
N ASP A 175 18.87 22.90 -30.17
CA ASP A 175 19.03 23.01 -31.62
C ASP A 175 20.51 22.74 -31.99
N PRO A 176 20.83 22.42 -33.28
CA PRO A 176 22.18 22.08 -33.70
C PRO A 176 23.23 23.19 -33.55
N TYR A 177 22.81 24.42 -33.27
CA TYR A 177 23.64 25.59 -33.15
C TYR A 177 23.68 26.18 -31.72
N SER A 178 22.92 25.63 -30.77
CA SER A 178 22.92 26.05 -29.39
C SER A 178 24.04 25.42 -28.57
N TYR A 179 24.33 26.05 -27.45
CA TYR A 179 25.15 25.41 -26.41
C TYR A 179 24.35 24.27 -25.76
N PRO A 180 25.05 23.24 -25.25
CA PRO A 180 24.36 22.18 -24.50
C PRO A 180 23.71 22.74 -23.25
N GLU A 181 22.46 22.37 -23.06
CA GLU A 181 21.72 22.60 -21.80
C GLU A 181 21.91 21.40 -20.89
N ASP A 182 21.85 21.60 -19.60
CA ASP A 182 21.90 20.49 -18.65
C ASP A 182 20.54 19.80 -18.58
N MET A 183 20.52 18.47 -18.61
CA MET A 183 19.29 17.70 -18.38
C MET A 183 18.65 17.99 -17.04
N CYS A 184 19.40 18.47 -16.04
CA CYS A 184 18.88 18.94 -14.76
C CYS A 184 17.88 20.09 -14.89
N ASP A 185 18.01 20.93 -15.93
CA ASP A 185 17.08 22.05 -16.17
C ASP A 185 15.77 21.58 -16.80
N ILE A 186 15.76 20.38 -17.36
CA ILE A 186 14.60 19.77 -18.01
C ILE A 186 13.88 18.85 -17.05
N ILE A 187 14.62 18.11 -16.25
CA ILE A 187 14.10 17.04 -15.39
C ILE A 187 14.24 17.45 -13.93
N ASN A 188 13.12 17.60 -13.25
CA ASN A 188 13.13 17.84 -11.82
C ASN A 188 13.72 16.63 -11.09
N PRO A 189 14.82 16.77 -10.31
CA PRO A 189 15.41 15.67 -9.57
C PRO A 189 14.48 15.00 -8.54
N GLU A 190 13.38 15.66 -8.17
CA GLU A 190 12.39 15.10 -7.24
C GLU A 190 11.46 14.08 -7.88
N ASN A 191 11.40 14.02 -9.22
CA ASN A 191 10.51 13.13 -9.97
C ASN A 191 11.32 12.25 -10.93
N THR A 192 11.76 11.11 -10.46
CA THR A 192 12.48 10.14 -11.29
C THR A 192 11.55 9.57 -12.39
N PRO A 193 11.87 9.76 -13.69
CA PRO A 193 11.08 9.19 -14.77
C PRO A 193 10.89 7.69 -14.61
N GLY A 194 9.71 7.19 -14.92
CA GLY A 194 9.39 5.76 -14.86
C GLY A 194 9.31 5.15 -13.46
N GLU A 195 9.64 5.91 -12.40
CA GLU A 195 9.55 5.40 -11.04
C GLU A 195 8.10 5.16 -10.63
N HIS A 196 7.87 4.06 -9.95
CA HIS A 196 6.56 3.69 -9.40
C HIS A 196 6.73 2.74 -8.21
N TYR A 197 5.66 2.53 -7.45
CA TYR A 197 5.69 1.56 -6.36
C TYR A 197 5.67 0.12 -6.89
N THR A 198 6.49 -0.74 -6.28
CA THR A 198 6.49 -2.18 -6.56
C THR A 198 5.13 -2.81 -6.29
N LEU A 199 4.79 -3.84 -7.06
CA LEU A 199 3.59 -4.64 -6.82
C LEU A 199 3.55 -5.17 -5.39
N GLU A 200 4.70 -5.52 -4.85
CA GLU A 200 4.82 -6.02 -3.49
C GLU A 200 4.48 -4.98 -2.42
N TRP A 201 4.90 -3.73 -2.61
CA TRP A 201 4.54 -2.64 -1.71
C TRP A 201 3.04 -2.31 -1.78
N VAL A 202 2.49 -2.20 -2.98
CA VAL A 202 1.04 -1.97 -3.18
C VAL A 202 0.23 -3.08 -2.53
N ARG A 203 0.61 -4.35 -2.74
CA ARG A 203 -0.02 -5.51 -2.11
C ARG A 203 0.04 -5.45 -0.59
N THR A 204 1.18 -5.06 -0.02
CA THR A 204 1.37 -4.90 1.42
C THR A 204 0.42 -3.86 2.00
N CYS A 205 0.32 -2.70 1.38
CA CYS A 205 -0.58 -1.63 1.80
C CYS A 205 -2.05 -2.07 1.74
N MET A 206 -2.46 -2.72 0.65
CA MET A 206 -3.81 -3.25 0.50
C MET A 206 -4.13 -4.34 1.55
N ALA A 207 -3.19 -5.21 1.86
CA ALA A 207 -3.36 -6.26 2.86
C ALA A 207 -3.49 -5.68 4.29
N LEU A 208 -2.70 -4.69 4.63
CA LEU A 208 -2.80 -4.00 5.93
C LEU A 208 -4.14 -3.28 6.08
N GLN A 209 -4.60 -2.56 5.04
CA GLN A 209 -5.89 -1.87 5.05
C GLN A 209 -7.04 -2.88 5.19
N TRP A 210 -7.04 -3.95 4.40
CA TRP A 210 -8.04 -5.02 4.47
C TRP A 210 -8.07 -5.65 5.87
N ALA A 211 -6.93 -5.96 6.44
CA ALA A 211 -6.84 -6.56 7.76
C ALA A 211 -7.37 -5.63 8.87
N ALA A 212 -7.07 -4.34 8.79
CA ALA A 212 -7.57 -3.35 9.74
C ALA A 212 -9.10 -3.22 9.68
N GLN A 213 -9.67 -3.16 8.47
CA GLN A 213 -11.12 -3.11 8.25
C GLN A 213 -11.80 -4.40 8.74
N THR A 214 -11.22 -5.56 8.42
CA THR A 214 -11.72 -6.88 8.85
C THR A 214 -11.68 -7.02 10.37
N TYR A 215 -10.59 -6.58 11.01
CA TYR A 215 -10.47 -6.56 12.47
C TYR A 215 -11.50 -5.65 13.11
N ALA A 216 -11.69 -4.43 12.60
CA ALA A 216 -12.67 -3.48 13.11
C ALA A 216 -14.11 -4.03 13.00
N ALA A 217 -14.45 -4.68 11.89
CA ALA A 217 -15.74 -5.34 11.70
C ALA A 217 -15.95 -6.48 12.72
N ALA A 218 -14.91 -7.30 12.96
CA ALA A 218 -14.98 -8.37 13.96
C ALA A 218 -15.17 -7.86 15.38
N GLN A 219 -14.51 -6.77 15.77
CA GLN A 219 -14.69 -6.13 17.08
C GLN A 219 -16.10 -5.53 17.24
N SER A 220 -16.61 -4.87 16.21
CA SER A 220 -17.97 -4.33 16.20
C SER A 220 -19.02 -5.44 16.38
N TYR A 221 -18.84 -6.57 15.69
CA TYR A 221 -19.74 -7.72 15.85
C TYR A 221 -19.70 -8.33 17.26
N LYS A 222 -18.51 -8.48 17.85
CA LYS A 222 -18.35 -8.95 19.24
C LYS A 222 -19.10 -8.03 20.22
N LYS A 223 -18.92 -6.71 20.10
CA LYS A 223 -19.58 -5.72 20.93
C LYS A 223 -21.10 -5.80 20.82
N GLN A 224 -21.63 -5.88 19.60
CA GLN A 224 -23.08 -6.04 19.38
C GLN A 224 -23.62 -7.32 20.01
N LYS A 225 -22.91 -8.45 19.87
CA LYS A 225 -23.30 -9.73 20.47
C LYS A 225 -23.32 -9.68 22.00
N GLN A 226 -22.34 -9.01 22.61
CA GLN A 226 -22.31 -8.82 24.07
C GLN A 226 -23.49 -7.95 24.55
N THR A 227 -23.77 -6.84 23.86
CA THR A 227 -24.90 -5.95 24.17
C THR A 227 -26.23 -6.71 24.08
N ARG A 228 -26.44 -7.50 23.01
CA ARG A 228 -27.67 -8.32 22.87
C ARG A 228 -27.80 -9.34 23.99
N ARG A 229 -26.73 -9.99 24.43
CA ARG A 229 -26.73 -10.93 25.55
C ARG A 229 -27.07 -10.23 26.84
N TYR A 230 -26.44 -9.07 27.13
CA TYR A 230 -26.72 -8.27 28.31
C TYR A 230 -28.20 -7.85 28.40
N LEU A 231 -28.77 -7.31 27.31
CA LEU A 231 -30.19 -6.93 27.25
C LEU A 231 -31.13 -8.14 27.43
N ALA A 232 -30.80 -9.28 26.88
CA ALA A 232 -31.58 -10.51 27.07
C ALA A 232 -31.56 -10.96 28.54
N THR A 233 -30.40 -10.86 29.20
CA THR A 233 -30.28 -11.19 30.63
C THR A 233 -31.07 -10.22 31.49
N GLN A 234 -31.01 -8.92 31.22
CA GLN A 234 -31.84 -7.93 31.95
C GLN A 234 -33.32 -8.19 31.77
N LYS A 235 -33.77 -8.47 30.54
CA LYS A 235 -35.19 -8.78 30.31
C LYS A 235 -35.63 -10.03 31.06
N HIS A 236 -34.78 -11.02 31.24
CA HIS A 236 -35.05 -12.20 32.07
C HIS A 236 -35.13 -11.88 33.56
N MET A 237 -34.22 -11.03 34.05
CA MET A 237 -34.22 -10.57 35.43
C MET A 237 -35.50 -9.77 35.76
N THR A 238 -35.92 -8.84 34.89
CA THR A 238 -37.17 -8.07 35.06
C THR A 238 -38.41 -8.96 35.07
N LEU A 239 -38.42 -10.07 34.31
CA LEU A 239 -39.51 -11.05 34.33
C LEU A 239 -39.53 -11.91 35.62
N CYS A 240 -38.35 -12.08 36.24
CA CYS A 240 -38.25 -12.82 37.50
C CYS A 240 -38.56 -11.96 38.74
N GLU A 241 -38.47 -10.63 38.65
CA GLU A 241 -38.79 -9.71 39.73
C GLU A 241 -40.28 -9.48 39.94
N HIS A 242 -41.14 -9.90 39.00
CA HIS A 242 -42.58 -9.95 39.17
C HIS A 242 -43.03 -11.42 39.14
N PRO A 243 -43.01 -12.12 40.29
CA PRO A 243 -43.64 -13.44 40.38
C PRO A 243 -45.11 -13.29 40.00
N PRO A 244 -45.70 -14.23 39.27
CA PRO A 244 -47.10 -14.16 38.89
C PRO A 244 -47.94 -14.03 40.16
N LEU A 245 -48.81 -13.00 40.21
CA LEU A 245 -49.76 -12.78 41.28
C LEU A 245 -50.55 -14.09 41.48
N VAL A 246 -50.29 -14.74 42.60
CA VAL A 246 -51.05 -15.94 43.00
C VAL A 246 -52.49 -15.46 43.25
N LYS A 247 -53.45 -15.90 42.40
CA LYS A 247 -54.87 -15.66 42.62
C LYS A 247 -55.25 -16.28 43.95
N PRO A 248 -55.93 -15.54 44.87
CA PRO A 248 -56.38 -16.10 46.11
C PRO A 248 -57.38 -17.23 45.81
N PRO A 249 -57.46 -18.24 46.71
CA PRO A 249 -58.40 -19.34 46.51
C PRO A 249 -59.81 -18.81 46.60
N VAL A 250 -60.69 -19.16 45.68
CA VAL A 250 -62.15 -18.89 45.73
C VAL A 250 -62.69 -19.78 46.79
N VAL A 251 -63.09 -19.15 47.93
CA VAL A 251 -63.87 -19.83 48.99
C VAL A 251 -65.31 -19.87 48.50
N GLY A 252 -65.76 -21.06 48.08
CA GLY A 252 -67.20 -21.33 47.81
C GLY A 252 -67.97 -21.35 49.10
N ILE A 253 -69.10 -20.64 49.11
CA ILE A 253 -70.19 -20.76 50.09
C ILE A 253 -71.20 -21.77 49.57
#